data_112ab0f010e35ddfa60701c4e916e837
#
_entry.id   112ab0f010e35ddfa60701c4e916e837
#
_cell.length_a   1.000
_cell.length_b   1.000
_cell.length_c   1.000
_cell.angle_alpha   90.00
_cell.angle_beta   90.00
_cell.angle_gamma   90.00
#
_symmetry.space_group_name_H-M   'P 1'
#
loop_
_entity.id
_entity.type
_entity.pdbx_description
1 polymer ?
#
loop_
_entity_poly.entity_id
_entity_poly.type
_entity_poly.pdbx_seq_one_letter_code
_entity_poly.pdbx_strand_id
1 'polypeptide(L)'
;DPISGESFYFLACSTNMDIIFKNPWTLLTQIFTHINPGHICANMFVLYIFGNIFLKYLNNKKFISTYLLGGICSFIFLIIFDDSKLWNYGASGAVYAIIFATTAFIPNYSFKIYNTNLLIKIKYFTILLVITPIIIDPQNIQAHITHLGGGSYGLLYIYLLKKPENMLNKIASFFSFIFSIKKNEKLVIENDYDYNNRKKNDEEK
;
A
#
# COMPACT_ATOMS: atom_id res chain seq x y z
N ASP A 1 -0.88 11.45 28.25
CA ASP A 1 -1.17 12.04 26.94
C ASP A 1 -2.50 11.49 26.44
N PRO A 2 -3.55 12.30 26.25
CA PRO A 2 -4.90 11.84 25.91
C PRO A 2 -4.97 11.14 24.54
N ILE A 3 -3.93 11.19 23.72
CA ILE A 3 -3.87 10.55 22.39
C ILE A 3 -3.16 9.17 22.45
N SER A 4 -2.47 8.85 23.55
CA SER A 4 -1.77 7.57 23.76
C SER A 4 -2.63 6.50 24.46
N GLY A 5 -3.97 6.67 24.46
CA GLY A 5 -4.91 5.73 25.07
C GLY A 5 -5.12 4.45 24.26
N GLU A 6 -5.92 3.54 24.76
CA GLU A 6 -6.29 2.25 24.13
C GLU A 6 -6.72 2.39 22.67
N SER A 7 -7.37 3.50 22.30
CA SER A 7 -7.78 3.81 20.93
C SER A 7 -6.63 3.91 19.94
N PHE A 8 -5.45 4.42 20.36
CA PHE A 8 -4.27 4.48 19.49
C PHE A 8 -3.76 3.09 19.18
N TYR A 9 -3.60 2.23 20.18
CA TYR A 9 -3.13 0.86 20.01
C TYR A 9 -4.11 -0.03 19.24
N PHE A 10 -5.39 0.33 19.22
CA PHE A 10 -6.41 -0.33 18.43
C PHE A 10 -6.27 -0.04 16.91
N LEU A 11 -5.69 1.10 16.53
CA LEU A 11 -5.57 1.54 15.14
C LEU A 11 -4.14 1.47 14.59
N ALA A 12 -3.13 1.68 15.44
CA ALA A 12 -1.72 1.55 15.06
C ALA A 12 -1.31 0.08 14.92
N CYS A 13 -0.35 -0.22 14.05
CA CYS A 13 0.11 -1.57 13.82
C CYS A 13 1.41 -1.86 14.59
N SER A 14 1.42 -2.94 15.37
CA SER A 14 2.63 -3.41 16.06
C SER A 14 3.49 -4.25 15.13
N THR A 15 4.82 -4.18 15.26
CA THR A 15 5.74 -5.11 14.60
C THR A 15 5.76 -6.50 15.24
N ASN A 16 5.07 -6.70 16.38
CA ASN A 16 4.91 -8.00 17.01
C ASN A 16 3.82 -8.82 16.28
N MET A 17 4.20 -9.96 15.71
CA MET A 17 3.31 -10.84 14.94
C MET A 17 2.10 -11.33 15.73
N ASP A 18 2.26 -11.65 17.05
CA ASP A 18 1.14 -12.09 17.89
C ASP A 18 0.06 -11.01 18.03
N ILE A 19 0.46 -9.73 18.05
CA ILE A 19 -0.45 -8.60 18.10
C ILE A 19 -1.12 -8.40 16.73
N ILE A 20 -0.37 -8.53 15.65
CA ILE A 20 -0.90 -8.43 14.29
C ILE A 20 -1.98 -9.50 14.06
N PHE A 21 -1.72 -10.76 14.42
CA PHE A 21 -2.70 -11.83 14.24
C PHE A 21 -3.98 -11.63 15.05
N LYS A 22 -3.89 -10.98 16.22
CA LYS A 22 -5.06 -10.62 17.03
C LYS A 22 -5.81 -9.41 16.47
N ASN A 23 -5.10 -8.49 15.81
CA ASN A 23 -5.64 -7.21 15.33
C ASN A 23 -5.27 -6.97 13.85
N PRO A 24 -5.69 -7.84 12.90
CA PRO A 24 -5.23 -7.79 11.52
C PRO A 24 -5.68 -6.53 10.76
N TRP A 25 -6.74 -5.85 11.20
CA TRP A 25 -7.19 -4.59 10.63
C TRP A 25 -6.15 -3.47 10.76
N THR A 26 -5.25 -3.57 11.76
CA THR A 26 -4.20 -2.57 11.99
C THR A 26 -3.22 -2.44 10.84
N LEU A 27 -3.06 -3.48 10.01
CA LEU A 27 -2.30 -3.41 8.76
C LEU A 27 -2.83 -2.32 7.82
N LEU A 28 -4.12 -2.02 7.89
CA LEU A 28 -4.76 -1.01 7.07
C LEU A 28 -4.98 0.29 7.83
N THR A 29 -5.50 0.23 9.08
CA THR A 29 -5.88 1.42 9.85
C THR A 29 -4.69 2.27 10.24
N GLN A 30 -3.49 1.70 10.41
CA GLN A 30 -2.27 2.43 10.70
C GLN A 30 -1.97 3.54 9.67
N ILE A 31 -2.33 3.33 8.39
CA ILE A 31 -2.11 4.30 7.32
C ILE A 31 -2.88 5.61 7.55
N PHE A 32 -3.98 5.54 8.30
CA PHE A 32 -4.85 6.67 8.60
C PHE A 32 -4.66 7.22 10.02
N THR A 33 -3.85 6.55 10.85
CA THR A 33 -3.60 6.92 12.23
C THR A 33 -2.46 7.92 12.32
N HIS A 34 -2.68 9.06 12.97
CA HIS A 34 -1.67 10.10 13.20
C HIS A 34 -1.76 10.63 14.62
N ILE A 35 -0.61 10.87 15.27
CA ILE A 35 -0.54 11.48 16.60
C ILE A 35 -0.41 13.00 16.49
N ASN A 36 0.32 13.50 15.50
CA ASN A 36 0.67 14.90 15.37
C ASN A 36 -0.10 15.56 14.20
N PRO A 37 -0.89 16.64 14.47
CA PRO A 37 -1.58 17.37 13.41
C PRO A 37 -0.67 17.90 12.31
N GLY A 38 0.55 18.34 12.63
CA GLY A 38 1.53 18.79 11.65
C GLY A 38 1.96 17.65 10.70
N HIS A 39 2.11 16.44 11.25
CA HIS A 39 2.47 15.26 10.47
C HIS A 39 1.36 14.88 9.46
N ILE A 40 0.08 14.88 9.88
CA ILE A 40 -1.02 14.62 8.93
C ILE A 40 -1.11 15.72 7.88
N CYS A 41 -0.98 16.99 8.27
CA CYS A 41 -1.01 18.11 7.32
C CYS A 41 0.11 18.00 6.26
N ALA A 42 1.33 17.67 6.68
CA ALA A 42 2.46 17.48 5.76
C ALA A 42 2.20 16.31 4.78
N ASN A 43 1.74 15.17 5.28
CA ASN A 43 1.38 14.02 4.45
C ASN A 43 0.28 14.37 3.44
N MET A 44 -0.79 15.03 3.87
CA MET A 44 -1.90 15.40 3.00
C MET A 44 -1.50 16.46 1.96
N PHE A 45 -0.63 17.39 2.31
CA PHE A 45 -0.12 18.38 1.38
C PHE A 45 0.69 17.73 0.25
N VAL A 46 1.61 16.83 0.59
CA VAL A 46 2.41 16.10 -0.40
C VAL A 46 1.52 15.16 -1.22
N LEU A 47 0.59 14.45 -0.58
CA LEU A 47 -0.38 13.59 -1.25
C LEU A 47 -1.26 14.39 -2.23
N TYR A 48 -1.67 15.60 -1.87
CA TYR A 48 -2.44 16.48 -2.75
C TYR A 48 -1.64 16.83 -4.02
N ILE A 49 -0.38 17.22 -3.89
CA ILE A 49 0.46 17.57 -5.04
C ILE A 49 0.67 16.35 -5.95
N PHE A 50 1.25 15.29 -5.41
CA PHE A 50 1.60 14.10 -6.20
C PHE A 50 0.36 13.32 -6.65
N GLY A 51 -0.68 13.27 -5.83
CA GLY A 51 -1.95 12.62 -6.15
C GLY A 51 -2.66 13.27 -7.33
N ASN A 52 -2.73 14.60 -7.37
CA ASN A 52 -3.30 15.30 -8.52
C ASN A 52 -2.49 15.04 -9.80
N ILE A 53 -1.16 15.00 -9.70
CA ILE A 53 -0.31 14.67 -10.85
C ILE A 53 -0.50 13.21 -11.27
N PHE A 54 -0.54 12.27 -10.32
CA PHE A 54 -0.80 10.86 -10.57
C PHE A 54 -2.13 10.65 -11.32
N LEU A 55 -3.20 11.30 -10.84
CA LEU A 55 -4.54 11.18 -11.39
C LEU A 55 -4.71 11.79 -12.79
N LYS A 56 -3.82 12.69 -13.21
CA LYS A 56 -3.78 13.17 -14.59
C LYS A 56 -3.42 12.08 -15.60
N TYR A 57 -2.63 11.09 -15.19
CA TYR A 57 -2.08 10.08 -16.09
C TYR A 57 -2.59 8.67 -15.80
N LEU A 58 -3.03 8.44 -14.56
CA LEU A 58 -3.53 7.16 -14.09
C LEU A 58 -4.90 7.35 -13.42
N ASN A 59 -5.70 6.31 -13.34
CA ASN A 59 -7.07 6.39 -12.83
C ASN A 59 -7.16 6.23 -11.30
N ASN A 60 -8.35 6.53 -10.74
CA ASN A 60 -8.63 6.46 -9.30
C ASN A 60 -8.38 5.06 -8.72
N LYS A 61 -8.71 3.98 -9.43
CA LYS A 61 -8.49 2.60 -8.95
C LYS A 61 -6.99 2.33 -8.74
N LYS A 62 -6.16 2.77 -9.69
CA LYS A 62 -4.70 2.67 -9.59
C LYS A 62 -4.16 3.53 -8.46
N PHE A 63 -4.70 4.74 -8.26
CA PHE A 63 -4.31 5.60 -7.15
C PHE A 63 -4.60 4.95 -5.80
N ILE A 64 -5.84 4.50 -5.58
CA ILE A 64 -6.25 3.87 -4.31
C ILE A 64 -5.44 2.59 -4.06
N SER A 65 -5.27 1.73 -5.07
CA SER A 65 -4.48 0.50 -4.91
C SER A 65 -3.01 0.79 -4.62
N THR A 66 -2.40 1.78 -5.28
CA THR A 66 -1.00 2.16 -5.03
C THR A 66 -0.84 2.73 -3.62
N TYR A 67 -1.77 3.54 -3.16
CA TYR A 67 -1.76 4.12 -1.82
C TYR A 67 -1.90 3.04 -0.73
N LEU A 68 -2.93 2.20 -0.80
CA LEU A 68 -3.20 1.19 0.23
C LEU A 68 -2.12 0.10 0.26
N LEU A 69 -1.79 -0.46 -0.89
CA LEU A 69 -0.77 -1.51 -0.97
C LEU A 69 0.63 -0.96 -0.67
N GLY A 70 0.92 0.28 -1.07
CA GLY A 70 2.16 0.95 -0.71
C GLY A 70 2.32 1.13 0.79
N GLY A 71 1.25 1.50 1.50
CA GLY A 71 1.24 1.60 2.96
C GLY A 71 1.42 0.24 3.65
N ILE A 72 0.82 -0.82 3.14
CA ILE A 72 1.02 -2.19 3.65
C ILE A 72 2.46 -2.65 3.38
N CYS A 73 2.97 -2.48 2.16
CA CYS A 73 4.33 -2.85 1.81
C CYS A 73 5.39 -2.08 2.62
N SER A 74 5.15 -0.80 2.92
CA SER A 74 6.04 -0.01 3.77
C SER A 74 6.18 -0.61 5.17
N PHE A 75 5.08 -1.10 5.73
CA PHE A 75 5.07 -1.77 7.02
C PHE A 75 5.74 -3.16 6.97
N ILE A 76 5.55 -3.92 5.89
CA ILE A 76 6.26 -5.20 5.69
C ILE A 76 7.77 -4.96 5.65
N PHE A 77 8.23 -3.88 5.00
CA PHE A 77 9.63 -3.49 5.03
C PHE A 77 10.13 -3.22 6.45
N LEU A 78 9.33 -2.54 7.28
CA LEU A 78 9.68 -2.30 8.67
C LEU A 78 9.87 -3.61 9.43
N ILE A 79 8.96 -4.57 9.29
CA ILE A 79 9.06 -5.88 9.95
C ILE A 79 10.35 -6.63 9.53
N ILE A 80 10.75 -6.51 8.25
CA ILE A 80 11.91 -7.23 7.72
C ILE A 80 13.25 -6.61 8.18
N PHE A 81 13.30 -5.28 8.28
CA PHE A 81 14.55 -4.56 8.49
C PHE A 81 14.73 -3.94 9.88
N ASP A 82 13.71 -4.05 10.74
CA ASP A 82 13.76 -3.53 12.11
C ASP A 82 13.20 -4.56 13.10
N ASP A 83 14.07 -5.11 13.94
CA ASP A 83 13.73 -6.08 15.00
C ASP A 83 13.14 -5.42 16.25
N SER A 84 13.07 -4.09 16.31
CA SER A 84 12.52 -3.39 17.46
C SER A 84 10.99 -3.59 17.54
N LYS A 85 10.49 -3.87 18.75
CA LYS A 85 9.05 -4.03 19.00
C LYS A 85 8.37 -2.65 19.03
N LEU A 86 8.07 -2.12 17.86
CA LEU A 86 7.56 -0.77 17.66
C LEU A 86 6.09 -0.76 17.26
N TRP A 87 5.50 0.40 17.37
CA TRP A 87 4.17 0.72 16.83
C TRP A 87 4.33 1.63 15.62
N ASN A 88 3.83 1.17 14.47
CA ASN A 88 3.83 1.95 13.24
C ASN A 88 2.48 2.62 13.02
N TYR A 89 2.52 3.86 12.55
CA TYR A 89 1.36 4.69 12.25
C TYR A 89 1.77 5.81 11.29
N GLY A 90 0.82 6.29 10.52
CA GLY A 90 1.00 7.40 9.59
C GLY A 90 0.88 7.01 8.12
N ALA A 91 0.43 7.96 7.32
CA ALA A 91 0.24 7.81 5.89
C ALA A 91 1.54 7.80 5.09
N SER A 92 2.68 8.15 5.70
CA SER A 92 3.90 8.50 4.96
C SER A 92 4.38 7.40 4.02
N GLY A 93 4.38 6.12 4.43
CA GLY A 93 4.74 5.02 3.55
C GLY A 93 3.87 4.92 2.30
N ALA A 94 2.55 5.09 2.46
CA ALA A 94 1.61 5.13 1.34
C ALA A 94 1.81 6.37 0.45
N VAL A 95 2.10 7.52 1.06
CA VAL A 95 2.41 8.77 0.34
C VAL A 95 3.69 8.61 -0.48
N TYR A 96 4.74 8.00 0.09
CA TYR A 96 5.98 7.71 -0.64
C TYR A 96 5.75 6.76 -1.82
N ALA A 97 4.85 5.79 -1.70
CA ALA A 97 4.47 4.95 -2.84
C ALA A 97 3.88 5.78 -4.00
N ILE A 98 3.00 6.74 -3.72
CA ILE A 98 2.46 7.67 -4.72
C ILE A 98 3.54 8.59 -5.29
N ILE A 99 4.44 9.15 -4.45
CA ILE A 99 5.56 10.00 -4.88
C ILE A 99 6.42 9.26 -5.90
N PHE A 100 6.90 8.07 -5.52
CA PHE A 100 7.83 7.31 -6.37
C PHE A 100 7.15 6.75 -7.62
N ALA A 101 5.91 6.29 -7.51
CA ALA A 101 5.13 5.86 -8.68
C ALA A 101 4.94 7.01 -9.67
N THR A 102 4.53 8.20 -9.20
CA THR A 102 4.33 9.37 -10.05
C THR A 102 5.65 9.77 -10.74
N THR A 103 6.72 9.85 -9.96
CA THR A 103 8.04 10.26 -10.46
C THR A 103 8.59 9.25 -11.47
N ALA A 104 8.47 7.94 -11.21
CA ALA A 104 8.91 6.89 -12.14
C ALA A 104 8.07 6.86 -13.43
N PHE A 105 6.80 7.25 -13.36
CA PHE A 105 5.94 7.31 -14.54
C PHE A 105 6.28 8.47 -15.44
N ILE A 106 6.51 9.67 -14.89
CA ILE A 106 6.74 10.93 -15.62
C ILE A 106 7.92 11.74 -15.05
N PRO A 107 9.16 11.24 -15.07
CA PRO A 107 10.29 11.83 -14.33
C PRO A 107 10.67 13.25 -14.79
N ASN A 108 10.32 13.63 -15.99
CA ASN A 108 10.61 14.95 -16.56
C ASN A 108 9.43 15.94 -16.49
N TYR A 109 8.33 15.53 -15.84
CA TYR A 109 7.21 16.45 -15.60
C TYR A 109 7.69 17.65 -14.79
N SER A 110 7.37 18.86 -15.28
CA SER A 110 7.69 20.11 -14.60
C SER A 110 6.40 20.81 -14.16
N PHE A 111 6.38 21.27 -12.94
CA PHE A 111 5.31 22.10 -12.42
C PHE A 111 5.85 23.47 -12.02
N LYS A 112 5.00 24.47 -12.15
CA LYS A 112 5.32 25.85 -11.80
C LYS A 112 4.95 26.09 -10.33
N ILE A 113 5.87 26.67 -9.58
CA ILE A 113 5.53 27.15 -8.24
C ILE A 113 4.63 28.39 -8.40
N TYR A 114 3.53 28.36 -7.64
CA TYR A 114 2.56 29.46 -7.64
C TYR A 114 3.25 30.81 -7.43
N ASN A 115 2.88 31.82 -8.23
CA ASN A 115 3.41 33.18 -8.19
C ASN A 115 4.91 33.34 -8.50
N THR A 116 5.57 32.31 -9.06
CA THR A 116 6.97 32.39 -9.50
C THR A 116 7.11 31.94 -10.95
N ASN A 117 8.24 32.25 -11.59
CA ASN A 117 8.60 31.70 -12.90
C ASN A 117 9.43 30.42 -12.79
N LEU A 118 9.58 29.90 -11.56
CA LEU A 118 10.40 28.72 -11.32
C LEU A 118 9.66 27.45 -11.72
N LEU A 119 10.26 26.68 -12.64
CA LEU A 119 9.81 25.35 -13.05
C LEU A 119 10.67 24.30 -12.35
N ILE A 120 10.04 23.44 -11.56
CA ILE A 120 10.72 22.33 -10.89
C ILE A 120 10.33 21.01 -11.55
N LYS A 121 11.32 20.22 -11.96
CA LYS A 121 11.07 18.85 -12.40
C LYS A 121 10.74 17.96 -11.20
N ILE A 122 9.71 17.13 -11.34
CA ILE A 122 9.19 16.28 -10.27
C ILE A 122 10.26 15.41 -9.62
N LYS A 123 11.22 14.90 -10.40
CA LYS A 123 12.33 14.08 -9.89
C LYS A 123 13.21 14.82 -8.87
N TYR A 124 13.47 16.10 -9.05
CA TYR A 124 14.26 16.88 -8.09
C TYR A 124 13.46 17.20 -6.83
N PHE A 125 12.16 17.44 -6.98
CA PHE A 125 11.28 17.61 -5.84
C PHE A 125 11.16 16.31 -5.03
N THR A 126 11.08 15.15 -5.69
CA THR A 126 11.13 13.84 -5.02
C THR A 126 12.43 13.64 -4.26
N ILE A 127 13.58 13.97 -4.84
CA ILE A 127 14.88 13.88 -4.15
C ILE A 127 14.87 14.75 -2.89
N LEU A 128 14.37 15.98 -2.98
CA LEU A 128 14.23 16.87 -1.84
C LEU A 128 13.38 16.25 -0.72
N LEU A 129 12.21 15.67 -1.06
CA LEU A 129 11.33 15.02 -0.10
C LEU A 129 11.96 13.78 0.57
N VAL A 130 12.84 13.07 -0.13
CA VAL A 130 13.58 11.92 0.43
C VAL A 130 14.70 12.39 1.39
N ILE A 131 15.42 13.41 1.00
CA ILE A 131 16.60 13.87 1.78
C ILE A 131 16.16 14.66 3.02
N THR A 132 15.11 15.46 2.93
CA THR A 132 14.65 16.34 4.01
C THR A 132 14.40 15.60 5.34
N PRO A 133 13.63 14.52 5.42
CA PRO A 133 13.44 13.78 6.67
C PRO A 133 14.74 13.21 7.23
N ILE A 134 15.65 12.76 6.38
CA ILE A 134 16.95 12.21 6.81
C ILE A 134 17.82 13.29 7.48
N ILE A 135 17.76 14.52 6.97
CA ILE A 135 18.51 15.66 7.56
C ILE A 135 17.86 16.15 8.84
N ILE A 136 16.51 16.27 8.86
CA ILE A 136 15.76 16.84 9.99
C ILE A 136 15.76 15.89 11.19
N ASP A 137 15.55 14.60 10.96
CA ASP A 137 15.43 13.58 12.01
C ASP A 137 16.20 12.30 11.62
N PRO A 138 17.54 12.33 11.62
CA PRO A 138 18.37 11.20 11.21
C PRO A 138 18.23 9.98 12.14
N GLN A 139 17.76 10.18 13.37
CA GLN A 139 17.59 9.11 14.35
C GLN A 139 16.33 8.28 14.12
N ASN A 140 15.39 8.76 13.31
CA ASN A 140 14.11 8.11 13.05
C ASN A 140 14.24 7.04 11.96
N ILE A 141 15.03 6.02 12.23
CA ILE A 141 15.33 4.93 11.30
C ILE A 141 14.05 4.22 10.86
N GLN A 142 13.09 4.05 11.77
CA GLN A 142 11.78 3.46 11.48
C GLN A 142 11.06 4.20 10.34
N ALA A 143 10.99 5.53 10.42
CA ALA A 143 10.38 6.33 9.36
C ALA A 143 11.13 6.18 8.03
N HIS A 144 12.47 6.14 8.06
CA HIS A 144 13.27 5.99 6.84
C HIS A 144 13.06 4.63 6.18
N ILE A 145 12.97 3.55 6.96
CA ILE A 145 12.66 2.21 6.45
C ILE A 145 11.25 2.17 5.83
N THR A 146 10.25 2.73 6.49
CA THR A 146 8.88 2.76 5.95
C THR A 146 8.78 3.60 4.68
N HIS A 147 9.47 4.74 4.61
CA HIS A 147 9.55 5.56 3.38
C HIS A 147 10.20 4.79 2.23
N LEU A 148 11.30 4.08 2.50
CA LEU A 148 11.99 3.24 1.52
C LEU A 148 11.09 2.10 1.04
N GLY A 149 10.37 1.42 1.94
CA GLY A 149 9.45 0.34 1.61
C GLY A 149 8.30 0.82 0.71
N GLY A 150 7.67 1.93 1.06
CA GLY A 150 6.63 2.54 0.24
C GLY A 150 7.14 2.99 -1.14
N GLY A 151 8.28 3.67 -1.16
CA GLY A 151 8.94 4.10 -2.40
C GLY A 151 9.30 2.94 -3.32
N SER A 152 9.88 1.86 -2.76
CA SER A 152 10.21 0.63 -3.50
C SER A 152 8.98 -0.01 -4.13
N TYR A 153 7.87 -0.06 -3.38
CA TYR A 153 6.60 -0.53 -3.94
C TYR A 153 6.13 0.36 -5.11
N GLY A 154 6.18 1.68 -4.96
CA GLY A 154 5.79 2.62 -6.03
C GLY A 154 6.60 2.44 -7.31
N LEU A 155 7.93 2.24 -7.20
CA LEU A 155 8.80 1.93 -8.33
C LEU A 155 8.43 0.59 -8.97
N LEU A 156 8.28 -0.47 -8.17
CA LEU A 156 7.89 -1.80 -8.64
C LEU A 156 6.54 -1.76 -9.36
N TYR A 157 5.57 -1.06 -8.79
CA TYR A 157 4.24 -0.90 -9.39
C TYR A 157 4.32 -0.33 -10.82
N ILE A 158 5.07 0.77 -11.01
CA ILE A 158 5.22 1.38 -12.34
C ILE A 158 6.05 0.51 -13.27
N TYR A 159 7.08 -0.16 -12.77
CA TYR A 159 7.86 -1.11 -13.55
C TYR A 159 6.96 -2.23 -14.11
N LEU A 160 6.09 -2.81 -13.30
CA LEU A 160 5.14 -3.84 -13.71
C LEU A 160 4.08 -3.28 -14.67
N LEU A 161 3.59 -2.07 -14.42
CA LEU A 161 2.59 -1.41 -15.27
C LEU A 161 3.13 -1.11 -16.68
N LYS A 162 4.42 -0.81 -16.81
CA LYS A 162 5.09 -0.53 -18.11
C LYS A 162 5.50 -1.79 -18.86
N LYS A 163 5.44 -2.97 -18.22
CA LYS A 163 5.75 -4.22 -18.94
C LYS A 163 4.63 -4.57 -19.92
N PRO A 164 4.98 -5.20 -21.07
CA PRO A 164 3.98 -5.62 -22.03
C PRO A 164 2.96 -6.56 -21.36
N GLU A 165 1.69 -6.43 -21.76
CA GLU A 165 0.51 -7.12 -21.20
C GLU A 165 0.70 -8.63 -20.98
N ASN A 166 1.59 -9.26 -21.74
CA ASN A 166 1.86 -10.70 -21.66
C ASN A 166 2.33 -11.18 -20.28
N MET A 167 2.97 -10.34 -19.47
CA MET A 167 3.46 -10.76 -18.15
C MET A 167 2.40 -10.57 -17.07
N LEU A 168 1.68 -9.46 -17.07
CA LEU A 168 0.56 -9.22 -16.15
C LEU A 168 -0.59 -10.20 -16.45
N ASN A 169 -0.85 -10.49 -17.73
CA ASN A 169 -1.84 -11.47 -18.16
C ASN A 169 -1.45 -12.90 -17.76
N LYS A 170 -0.15 -13.25 -17.79
CA LYS A 170 0.32 -14.54 -17.26
C LYS A 170 0.13 -14.68 -15.75
N ILE A 171 0.43 -13.62 -15.00
CA ILE A 171 0.19 -13.61 -13.54
C ILE A 171 -1.31 -13.66 -13.26
N ALA A 172 -2.12 -12.85 -13.93
CA ALA A 172 -3.57 -12.85 -13.78
C ALA A 172 -4.19 -14.19 -14.19
N SER A 173 -3.73 -14.81 -15.28
CA SER A 173 -4.20 -16.13 -15.71
C SER A 173 -3.76 -17.24 -14.76
N PHE A 174 -2.57 -17.14 -14.18
CA PHE A 174 -2.12 -18.09 -13.16
C PHE A 174 -3.00 -18.01 -11.90
N PHE A 175 -3.31 -16.80 -11.40
CA PHE A 175 -4.23 -16.66 -10.29
C PHE A 175 -5.66 -17.09 -10.65
N SER A 176 -6.16 -16.73 -11.82
CA SER A 176 -7.50 -17.16 -12.28
C SER A 176 -7.58 -18.68 -12.43
N PHE A 177 -6.52 -19.33 -12.89
CA PHE A 177 -6.40 -20.78 -12.96
C PHE A 177 -6.48 -21.42 -11.57
N ILE A 178 -5.74 -20.91 -10.57
CA ILE A 178 -5.79 -21.40 -9.19
C ILE A 178 -7.19 -21.21 -8.59
N PHE A 179 -7.81 -20.06 -8.79
CA PHE A 179 -9.17 -19.80 -8.30
C PHE A 179 -10.23 -20.63 -9.05
N SER A 180 -10.02 -20.91 -10.34
CA SER A 180 -10.91 -21.75 -11.14
C SER A 180 -10.85 -23.22 -10.68
N ILE A 181 -9.68 -23.72 -10.36
CA ILE A 181 -9.52 -25.09 -9.80
C ILE A 181 -10.29 -25.20 -8.50
N LYS A 182 -10.14 -24.26 -7.54
CA LYS A 182 -10.89 -24.26 -6.28
C LYS A 182 -12.40 -24.19 -6.49
N LYS A 183 -12.86 -23.44 -7.48
CA LYS A 183 -14.30 -23.34 -7.80
C LYS A 183 -14.84 -24.63 -8.40
N ASN A 184 -14.07 -25.31 -9.24
CA ASN A 184 -14.47 -26.58 -9.85
C ASN A 184 -14.48 -27.72 -8.81
N GLU A 185 -13.52 -27.78 -7.89
CA GLU A 185 -13.55 -28.76 -6.79
C GLU A 185 -14.80 -28.58 -5.91
N LYS A 186 -15.18 -27.34 -5.60
CA LYS A 186 -16.39 -27.06 -4.80
C LYS A 186 -17.66 -27.47 -5.52
N LEU A 187 -17.75 -27.23 -6.82
CA LEU A 187 -18.89 -27.64 -7.67
C LEU A 187 -18.99 -29.17 -7.82
N VAL A 188 -17.87 -29.86 -7.90
CA VAL A 188 -17.84 -31.34 -7.97
C VAL A 188 -18.33 -31.94 -6.67
N ILE A 189 -17.86 -31.47 -5.52
CA ILE A 189 -18.29 -31.93 -4.20
C ILE A 189 -19.79 -31.66 -3.98
N GLU A 190 -20.30 -30.52 -4.38
CA GLU A 190 -21.70 -30.15 -4.25
C GLU A 190 -22.61 -31.01 -5.13
N ASN A 191 -22.17 -31.31 -6.35
CA ASN A 191 -22.89 -32.19 -7.28
C ASN A 191 -22.92 -33.67 -6.83
N ASP A 192 -21.79 -34.15 -6.28
CA ASP A 192 -21.71 -35.51 -5.73
C ASP A 192 -22.59 -35.68 -4.48
N TYR A 193 -22.66 -34.64 -3.63
CA TYR A 193 -23.52 -34.63 -2.45
C TYR A 193 -25.02 -34.69 -2.87
N ASP A 194 -25.44 -33.88 -3.85
CA ASP A 194 -26.78 -33.84 -4.36
C ASP A 194 -27.19 -35.13 -5.11
N TYR A 195 -26.24 -35.74 -5.83
CA TYR A 195 -26.46 -37.02 -6.51
C TYR A 195 -26.69 -38.15 -5.52
N ASN A 196 -25.88 -38.23 -4.47
CA ASN A 196 -25.98 -39.27 -3.45
C ASN A 196 -27.27 -39.16 -2.62
N ASN A 197 -27.71 -37.93 -2.33
CA ASN A 197 -28.96 -37.70 -1.60
C ASN A 197 -30.21 -38.05 -2.47
N ARG A 198 -30.18 -37.79 -3.79
CA ARG A 198 -31.27 -38.22 -4.71
C ARG A 198 -31.38 -39.75 -4.79
N LYS A 199 -30.26 -40.42 -4.94
CA LYS A 199 -30.19 -41.87 -4.98
C LYS A 199 -30.76 -42.57 -3.71
N LYS A 200 -30.44 -42.01 -2.53
CA LYS A 200 -30.99 -42.47 -1.26
C LYS A 200 -32.50 -42.31 -1.13
N ASN A 201 -33.09 -41.22 -1.62
CA ASN A 201 -34.50 -40.97 -1.61
C ASN A 201 -35.30 -41.81 -2.64
N ASP A 202 -34.64 -42.32 -3.69
CA ASP A 202 -35.23 -43.19 -4.67
C ASP A 202 -35.20 -44.71 -4.23
N GLU A 203 -34.26 -45.07 -3.33
CA GLU A 203 -34.18 -46.42 -2.73
C GLU A 203 -35.13 -46.60 -1.53
N GLU A 204 -35.65 -45.47 -0.95
CA GLU A 204 -36.61 -45.49 0.17
C GLU A 204 -38.08 -45.40 -0.29
N LYS A 205 -38.36 -45.41 -1.59
CA LYS A 205 -39.71 -45.45 -2.19
C LYS A 205 -40.00 -46.81 -2.81
#